data_6c362672041d48288eae919c10c6a4f6
#
_entry.id   6c362672041d48288eae919c10c6a4f6
#
_cell.length_a   1.000
_cell.length_b   1.000
_cell.length_c   1.000
_cell.angle_alpha   90.00
_cell.angle_beta   90.00
_cell.angle_gamma   90.00
#
_symmetry.space_group_name_H-M   'P 1'
#
loop_
_entity.id
_entity.type
_entity.pdbx_description
1 polymer ?
#
loop_
_entity_poly.entity_id
_entity_poly.type
_entity_poly.pdbx_seq_one_letter_code
_entity_poly.pdbx_strand_id
1 'polypeptide(L)'
;MQTYLDFNQYIRQGEPAQKDRAEAWRVAIGLQAVDGLKTSEYLQQTARRNIEGDITIDEARELLKQYYISKTTHNSGDADNEEADKVSVNITKILSSGTFDFSANGIISLHRRIFDGVFKHAGRIRDYDISKKEWVLEGASVSYLNWEDLHQALEYDIEQERSFSYKGISREDMIAHLTGF
;
A
#
# COMPACT_ATOMS: atom_id res chain seq x y z
N MET A 1 22.29 -5.33 -13.01
CA MET A 1 21.28 -4.48 -13.70
C MET A 1 19.94 -5.08 -13.37
N GLN A 2 19.21 -4.51 -12.43
CA GLN A 2 17.93 -5.06 -11.95
C GLN A 2 16.89 -4.76 -13.05
N THR A 3 16.44 -5.79 -13.75
CA THR A 3 15.41 -5.65 -14.78
C THR A 3 14.08 -5.41 -14.06
N TYR A 4 13.69 -4.16 -13.90
CA TYR A 4 12.33 -3.82 -13.56
C TYR A 4 11.43 -4.46 -14.61
N LEU A 5 10.57 -5.37 -14.22
CA LEU A 5 9.56 -5.91 -15.12
C LEU A 5 8.68 -4.74 -15.58
N ASP A 6 8.81 -4.40 -16.84
CA ASP A 6 8.07 -3.30 -17.42
C ASP A 6 6.63 -3.76 -17.71
N PHE A 7 5.72 -3.52 -16.76
CA PHE A 7 4.29 -3.76 -16.97
C PHE A 7 3.67 -2.83 -18.03
N ASN A 8 4.43 -1.84 -18.53
CA ASN A 8 3.96 -0.89 -19.52
C ASN A 8 3.50 -1.56 -20.83
N GLN A 9 4.08 -2.70 -21.18
CA GLN A 9 3.63 -3.44 -22.35
C GLN A 9 2.17 -3.90 -22.20
N TYR A 10 1.80 -4.45 -21.05
CA TYR A 10 0.42 -4.86 -20.76
C TYR A 10 -0.53 -3.67 -20.68
N ILE A 11 -0.09 -2.56 -20.08
CA ILE A 11 -0.87 -1.32 -19.97
C ILE A 11 -1.16 -0.72 -21.35
N ARG A 12 -0.20 -0.76 -22.28
CA ARG A 12 -0.34 -0.18 -23.61
C ARG A 12 -1.05 -1.08 -24.61
N GLN A 13 -0.80 -2.37 -24.58
CA GLN A 13 -1.17 -3.33 -25.62
C GLN A 13 -2.00 -4.51 -25.14
N GLY A 14 -2.16 -4.68 -23.82
CA GLY A 14 -2.91 -5.79 -23.23
C GLY A 14 -4.42 -5.65 -23.44
N GLU A 15 -5.12 -6.77 -23.29
CA GLU A 15 -6.58 -6.80 -23.17
C GLU A 15 -7.05 -6.01 -21.94
N PRO A 16 -8.29 -5.50 -21.89
CA PRO A 16 -8.79 -4.65 -20.80
C PRO A 16 -8.48 -5.23 -19.41
N ALA A 17 -8.78 -6.50 -19.18
CA ALA A 17 -8.51 -7.16 -17.91
C ALA A 17 -7.02 -7.29 -17.56
N GLN A 18 -6.14 -7.39 -18.56
CA GLN A 18 -4.69 -7.38 -18.35
C GLN A 18 -4.20 -5.97 -18.00
N LYS A 19 -4.75 -4.94 -18.65
CA LYS A 19 -4.43 -3.54 -18.35
C LYS A 19 -4.77 -3.20 -16.91
N ASP A 20 -5.97 -3.53 -16.47
CA ASP A 20 -6.44 -3.24 -15.11
C ASP A 20 -5.56 -3.94 -14.06
N ARG A 21 -5.24 -5.21 -14.28
CA ARG A 21 -4.33 -5.94 -13.37
C ARG A 21 -2.92 -5.36 -13.39
N ALA A 22 -2.38 -5.06 -14.57
CA ALA A 22 -1.04 -4.49 -14.70
C ALA A 22 -0.92 -3.12 -14.02
N GLU A 23 -1.96 -2.28 -14.14
CA GLU A 23 -2.02 -0.99 -13.49
C GLU A 23 -2.07 -1.14 -11.96
N ALA A 24 -2.89 -2.04 -11.44
CA ALA A 24 -2.97 -2.33 -10.01
C ALA A 24 -1.61 -2.79 -9.45
N TRP A 25 -0.92 -3.72 -10.13
CA TRP A 25 0.41 -4.16 -9.74
C TRP A 25 1.45 -3.04 -9.82
N ARG A 26 1.42 -2.22 -10.88
CA ARG A 26 2.33 -1.09 -11.05
C ARG A 26 2.20 -0.10 -9.90
N VAL A 27 0.98 0.23 -9.53
CA VAL A 27 0.70 1.13 -8.38
C VAL A 27 1.20 0.51 -7.08
N ALA A 28 0.84 -0.75 -6.81
CA ALA A 28 1.19 -1.43 -5.57
C ALA A 28 2.71 -1.54 -5.36
N ILE A 29 3.46 -1.94 -6.39
CA ILE A 29 4.93 -2.04 -6.35
C ILE A 29 5.57 -0.65 -6.30
N GLY A 30 4.99 0.32 -7.01
CA GLY A 30 5.48 1.71 -6.99
C GLY A 30 5.40 2.35 -5.60
N LEU A 31 4.35 2.05 -4.84
CA LEU A 31 4.20 2.54 -3.47
C LEU A 31 5.30 2.00 -2.54
N GLN A 32 5.72 0.74 -2.70
CA GLN A 32 6.83 0.20 -1.91
C GLN A 32 8.15 0.94 -2.18
N ALA A 33 8.37 1.32 -3.44
CA ALA A 33 9.58 2.06 -3.82
C ALA A 33 9.63 3.47 -3.21
N VAL A 34 8.49 4.11 -2.93
CA VAL A 34 8.42 5.40 -2.22
C VAL A 34 8.98 5.26 -0.80
N ASP A 35 8.68 4.15 -0.13
CA ASP A 35 9.18 3.84 1.21
C ASP A 35 10.60 3.24 1.21
N GLY A 36 11.25 3.21 0.05
CA GLY A 36 12.60 2.65 -0.11
C GLY A 36 12.66 1.13 -0.10
N LEU A 37 11.52 0.45 -0.06
CA LEU A 37 11.41 -1.00 -0.09
C LEU A 37 11.52 -1.54 -1.53
N LYS A 38 11.98 -2.78 -1.65
CA LYS A 38 12.12 -3.46 -2.94
C LYS A 38 11.37 -4.78 -2.93
N THR A 39 10.65 -5.02 -3.98
CA THR A 39 9.99 -6.31 -4.19
C THR A 39 10.95 -7.36 -4.72
N SER A 40 10.71 -8.63 -4.40
CA SER A 40 11.50 -9.75 -4.87
C SER A 40 11.24 -10.05 -6.36
N GLU A 41 12.19 -10.74 -6.99
CA GLU A 41 11.98 -11.31 -8.34
C GLU A 41 10.82 -12.30 -8.37
N TYR A 42 10.62 -13.04 -7.29
CA TYR A 42 9.54 -14.01 -7.17
C TYR A 42 8.17 -13.33 -7.24
N LEU A 43 8.01 -12.19 -6.54
CA LEU A 43 6.79 -11.38 -6.66
C LEU A 43 6.58 -10.93 -8.10
N GLN A 44 7.60 -10.40 -8.76
CA GLN A 44 7.49 -9.90 -10.12
C GLN A 44 7.04 -10.96 -11.12
N GLN A 45 7.55 -12.19 -10.98
CA GLN A 45 7.13 -13.34 -11.79
C GLN A 45 5.68 -13.75 -11.47
N THR A 46 5.32 -13.74 -10.18
CA THR A 46 3.96 -14.04 -9.72
C THR A 46 2.96 -13.00 -10.22
N ALA A 47 3.33 -11.72 -10.19
CA ALA A 47 2.53 -10.62 -10.72
C ALA A 47 2.27 -10.78 -12.21
N ARG A 48 3.28 -11.16 -13.00
CA ARG A 48 3.12 -11.43 -14.43
C ARG A 48 2.09 -12.53 -14.68
N ARG A 49 2.19 -13.65 -13.99
CA ARG A 49 1.23 -14.75 -14.11
C ARG A 49 -0.21 -14.32 -13.79
N ASN A 50 -0.37 -13.45 -12.78
CA ASN A 50 -1.67 -12.87 -12.46
C ASN A 50 -2.16 -11.92 -13.56
N ILE A 51 -1.30 -11.07 -14.11
CA ILE A 51 -1.65 -10.17 -15.22
C ILE A 51 -2.09 -10.97 -16.45
N GLU A 52 -1.38 -12.02 -16.78
CA GLU A 52 -1.67 -12.92 -17.91
C GLU A 52 -2.96 -13.75 -17.69
N GLY A 53 -3.39 -13.87 -16.44
CA GLY A 53 -4.62 -14.60 -16.07
C GLY A 53 -4.39 -16.06 -15.75
N ASP A 54 -3.14 -16.50 -15.65
CA ASP A 54 -2.76 -17.87 -15.29
C ASP A 54 -3.12 -18.21 -13.85
N ILE A 55 -3.11 -17.22 -12.98
CA ILE A 55 -3.47 -17.33 -11.56
C ILE A 55 -4.34 -16.15 -11.12
N THR A 56 -5.18 -16.39 -10.14
CA THR A 56 -5.95 -15.37 -9.43
C THR A 56 -5.06 -14.60 -8.45
N ILE A 57 -5.54 -13.45 -7.96
CA ILE A 57 -4.82 -12.68 -6.93
C ILE A 57 -4.71 -13.44 -5.61
N ASP A 58 -5.70 -14.28 -5.28
CA ASP A 58 -5.68 -15.11 -4.07
C ASP A 58 -4.66 -16.25 -4.18
N GLU A 59 -4.52 -16.86 -5.36
CA GLU A 59 -3.46 -17.83 -5.64
C GLU A 59 -2.07 -17.17 -5.59
N ALA A 60 -1.93 -15.95 -6.13
CA ALA A 60 -0.69 -15.19 -6.03
C ALA A 60 -0.29 -14.95 -4.57
N ARG A 61 -1.26 -14.59 -3.72
CA ARG A 61 -1.04 -14.41 -2.28
C ARG A 61 -0.60 -15.69 -1.58
N GLU A 62 -1.24 -16.80 -1.88
CA GLU A 62 -0.87 -18.10 -1.28
C GLU A 62 0.52 -18.56 -1.76
N LEU A 63 0.86 -18.38 -3.03
CA LEU A 63 2.19 -18.67 -3.55
C LEU A 63 3.29 -17.90 -2.84
N LEU A 64 3.09 -16.61 -2.60
CA LEU A 64 4.04 -15.78 -1.84
C LEU A 64 4.18 -16.24 -0.40
N LYS A 65 3.08 -16.56 0.26
CA LYS A 65 3.10 -17.10 1.61
C LYS A 65 3.90 -18.40 1.69
N GLN A 66 3.68 -19.33 0.76
CA GLN A 66 4.43 -20.59 0.69
C GLN A 66 5.92 -20.34 0.39
N TYR A 67 6.24 -19.41 -0.50
CA TYR A 67 7.61 -19.04 -0.81
C TYR A 67 8.37 -18.59 0.45
N TYR A 68 7.81 -17.69 1.26
CA TYR A 68 8.46 -17.22 2.47
C TYR A 68 8.50 -18.27 3.60
N ILE A 69 7.49 -19.13 3.72
CA ILE A 69 7.53 -20.27 4.68
C ILE A 69 8.61 -21.28 4.31
N SER A 70 8.78 -21.57 3.01
CA SER A 70 9.76 -22.54 2.53
C SER A 70 11.21 -22.03 2.50
N LYS A 71 11.40 -20.72 2.66
CA LYS A 71 12.73 -20.10 2.60
C LYS A 71 13.54 -20.43 3.84
N THR A 72 14.51 -21.32 3.69
CA THR A 72 15.35 -21.83 4.80
C THR A 72 16.52 -20.92 5.14
N THR A 73 16.90 -20.01 4.26
CA THR A 73 18.02 -19.08 4.43
C THR A 73 17.50 -17.64 4.38
N HIS A 74 17.68 -16.91 5.46
CA HIS A 74 17.34 -15.48 5.54
C HIS A 74 18.61 -14.64 5.35
N ASN A 75 18.62 -13.81 4.32
CA ASN A 75 19.66 -12.83 4.07
C ASN A 75 19.26 -11.46 4.67
N SER A 76 20.24 -10.60 4.87
CA SER A 76 20.00 -9.19 5.21
C SER A 76 19.15 -8.55 4.10
N GLY A 77 18.00 -8.00 4.47
CA GLY A 77 17.01 -7.43 3.54
C GLY A 77 15.86 -8.36 3.12
N ASP A 78 15.87 -9.64 3.52
CA ASP A 78 14.77 -10.56 3.21
C ASP A 78 13.47 -10.15 3.91
N ALA A 79 13.54 -9.57 5.11
CA ALA A 79 12.39 -9.08 5.84
C ALA A 79 11.72 -7.90 5.11
N ASP A 80 12.52 -6.97 4.59
CA ASP A 80 12.05 -5.81 3.81
C ASP A 80 11.39 -6.26 2.49
N ASN A 81 11.98 -7.26 1.82
CA ASN A 81 11.40 -7.83 0.62
C ASN A 81 10.10 -8.60 0.92
N GLU A 82 10.02 -9.34 2.02
CA GLU A 82 8.82 -10.05 2.45
C GLU A 82 7.68 -9.08 2.73
N GLU A 83 7.97 -7.99 3.45
CA GLU A 83 7.02 -6.92 3.70
C GLU A 83 6.52 -6.31 2.39
N ALA A 84 7.44 -5.85 1.52
CA ALA A 84 7.11 -5.25 0.24
C ALA A 84 6.25 -6.17 -0.64
N ASP A 85 6.57 -7.44 -0.69
CA ASP A 85 5.85 -8.43 -1.50
C ASP A 85 4.42 -8.65 -0.97
N LYS A 86 4.26 -8.88 0.34
CA LYS A 86 2.95 -9.10 0.96
C LYS A 86 2.07 -7.87 0.83
N VAL A 87 2.62 -6.68 1.10
CA VAL A 87 1.89 -5.41 0.97
C VAL A 87 1.48 -5.17 -0.48
N SER A 88 2.36 -5.43 -1.45
CA SER A 88 2.03 -5.27 -2.87
C SER A 88 0.86 -6.15 -3.31
N VAL A 89 0.82 -7.42 -2.92
CA VAL A 89 -0.31 -8.30 -3.22
C VAL A 89 -1.59 -7.80 -2.59
N ASN A 90 -1.53 -7.39 -1.32
CA ASN A 90 -2.70 -6.90 -0.60
C ASN A 90 -3.26 -5.62 -1.25
N ILE A 91 -2.41 -4.66 -1.62
CA ILE A 91 -2.80 -3.44 -2.34
C ILE A 91 -3.41 -3.79 -3.70
N THR A 92 -2.77 -4.68 -4.47
CA THR A 92 -3.30 -5.12 -5.77
C THR A 92 -4.70 -5.72 -5.64
N LYS A 93 -4.93 -6.55 -4.62
CA LYS A 93 -6.25 -7.12 -4.32
C LYS A 93 -7.28 -6.04 -3.97
N ILE A 94 -6.89 -5.05 -3.18
CA ILE A 94 -7.76 -3.92 -2.81
C ILE A 94 -8.16 -3.11 -4.05
N LEU A 95 -7.20 -2.73 -4.88
CA LEU A 95 -7.44 -1.98 -6.11
C LEU A 95 -8.35 -2.75 -7.08
N SER A 96 -8.15 -4.06 -7.20
CA SER A 96 -8.98 -4.92 -8.05
C SER A 96 -10.42 -5.08 -7.54
N SER A 97 -10.66 -4.93 -6.22
CA SER A 97 -12.00 -5.03 -5.65
C SER A 97 -12.86 -3.78 -5.88
N GLY A 98 -12.24 -2.64 -6.08
CA GLY A 98 -12.91 -1.35 -6.30
C GLY A 98 -13.80 -0.88 -5.14
N THR A 99 -13.71 -1.51 -3.98
CA THR A 99 -14.55 -1.20 -2.81
C THR A 99 -13.74 -0.47 -1.75
N PHE A 100 -14.14 0.76 -1.48
CA PHE A 100 -13.61 1.57 -0.39
C PHE A 100 -14.74 2.35 0.27
N ASP A 101 -14.81 2.31 1.60
CA ASP A 101 -15.69 3.14 2.38
C ASP A 101 -14.88 4.32 2.95
N PHE A 102 -15.23 5.53 2.51
CA PHE A 102 -14.57 6.76 2.96
C PHE A 102 -15.14 7.18 4.31
N SER A 103 -14.69 6.50 5.36
CA SER A 103 -15.03 6.73 6.77
C SER A 103 -13.82 6.39 7.65
N ALA A 104 -13.81 6.83 8.91
CA ALA A 104 -12.78 6.46 9.87
C ALA A 104 -12.64 4.93 9.98
N ASN A 105 -13.76 4.21 10.08
CA ASN A 105 -13.75 2.74 10.07
C ASN A 105 -13.28 2.15 8.75
N GLY A 106 -13.59 2.81 7.63
CA GLY A 106 -13.09 2.43 6.29
C GLY A 106 -11.57 2.55 6.20
N ILE A 107 -10.97 3.63 6.72
CA ILE A 107 -9.52 3.82 6.79
C ILE A 107 -8.87 2.75 7.69
N ILE A 108 -9.43 2.47 8.87
CA ILE A 108 -8.95 1.41 9.76
C ILE A 108 -9.03 0.04 9.08
N SER A 109 -10.12 -0.23 8.37
CA SER A 109 -10.30 -1.46 7.59
C SER A 109 -9.31 -1.55 6.43
N LEU A 110 -9.05 -0.43 5.74
CA LEU A 110 -8.05 -0.35 4.67
C LEU A 110 -6.65 -0.66 5.21
N HIS A 111 -6.24 -0.03 6.31
CA HIS A 111 -4.99 -0.32 6.99
C HIS A 111 -4.87 -1.81 7.36
N ARG A 112 -5.95 -2.42 7.87
CA ARG A 112 -5.98 -3.87 8.15
C ARG A 112 -5.75 -4.70 6.90
N ARG A 113 -6.43 -4.37 5.80
CA ARG A 113 -6.32 -5.10 4.53
C ARG A 113 -4.95 -4.97 3.88
N ILE A 114 -4.34 -3.78 3.95
CA ILE A 114 -2.99 -3.53 3.42
C ILE A 114 -1.95 -4.36 4.16
N PHE A 115 -1.99 -4.35 5.50
CA PHE A 115 -0.96 -4.96 6.34
C PHE A 115 -1.35 -6.34 6.90
N ASP A 116 -2.39 -6.98 6.34
CA ASP A 116 -2.79 -8.33 6.73
C ASP A 116 -1.68 -9.34 6.44
N GLY A 117 -1.30 -10.10 7.49
CA GLY A 117 -0.18 -11.04 7.43
C GLY A 117 1.22 -10.40 7.44
N VAL A 118 1.30 -9.07 7.65
CA VAL A 118 2.55 -8.31 7.79
C VAL A 118 2.73 -7.88 9.24
N PHE A 119 1.83 -7.07 9.77
CA PHE A 119 1.92 -6.53 11.12
C PHE A 119 0.80 -7.05 12.04
N LYS A 120 1.17 -7.37 13.28
CA LYS A 120 0.19 -7.80 14.31
C LYS A 120 -0.80 -6.70 14.71
N HIS A 121 -0.44 -5.44 14.49
CA HIS A 121 -1.27 -4.26 14.78
C HIS A 121 -2.08 -3.78 13.56
N ALA A 122 -2.10 -4.52 12.46
CA ALA A 122 -2.85 -4.16 11.28
C ALA A 122 -4.33 -3.85 11.60
N GLY A 123 -4.80 -2.66 11.24
CA GLY A 123 -6.16 -2.17 11.51
C GLY A 123 -6.44 -1.85 12.97
N ARG A 124 -5.41 -1.49 13.73
CA ARG A 124 -5.55 -1.01 15.10
C ARG A 124 -5.00 0.40 15.21
N ILE A 125 -5.75 1.29 15.83
CA ILE A 125 -5.24 2.56 16.31
C ILE A 125 -4.34 2.25 17.51
N ARG A 126 -3.21 2.93 17.63
CA ARG A 126 -2.31 2.78 18.77
C ARG A 126 -3.02 3.20 20.06
N ASP A 127 -2.64 2.59 21.15
CA ASP A 127 -3.16 2.82 22.52
C ASP A 127 -2.07 3.38 23.45
N TYR A 128 -1.07 4.05 22.89
CA TYR A 128 0.03 4.70 23.61
C TYR A 128 0.51 5.93 22.81
N ASP A 129 1.14 6.88 23.51
CA ASP A 129 1.74 8.05 22.89
C ASP A 129 3.09 7.70 22.26
N ILE A 130 3.36 8.36 21.13
CA ILE A 130 4.64 8.25 20.42
C ILE A 130 5.27 9.61 20.24
N SER A 131 6.59 9.63 20.28
CA SER A 131 7.41 10.75 19.82
C SER A 131 8.49 10.21 18.90
N LYS A 132 8.84 10.95 17.88
CA LYS A 132 9.88 10.54 16.93
C LYS A 132 10.81 11.71 16.67
N LYS A 133 12.12 11.44 16.68
CA LYS A 133 13.11 12.40 16.23
C LYS A 133 13.23 12.28 14.71
N GLU A 134 12.95 13.36 14.02
CA GLU A 134 13.05 13.39 12.56
C GLU A 134 14.36 14.06 12.15
N TRP A 135 15.10 13.40 11.29
CA TRP A 135 16.36 13.94 10.77
C TRP A 135 16.18 15.25 9.98
N VAL A 136 15.04 15.38 9.27
CA VAL A 136 14.69 16.61 8.52
C VAL A 136 14.46 17.82 9.41
N LEU A 137 14.22 17.61 10.70
CA LEU A 137 14.05 18.65 11.72
C LEU A 137 15.33 18.85 12.57
N GLU A 138 16.49 18.49 12.03
CA GLU A 138 17.78 18.63 12.70
C GLU A 138 17.83 17.97 14.09
N GLY A 139 17.05 16.89 14.27
CA GLY A 139 16.96 16.12 15.51
C GLY A 139 15.91 16.64 16.51
N ALA A 140 15.12 17.65 16.17
CA ALA A 140 13.96 18.03 16.96
C ALA A 140 12.91 16.88 16.97
N SER A 141 12.19 16.77 18.09
CA SER A 141 11.15 15.76 18.24
C SER A 141 9.84 16.26 17.65
N VAL A 142 9.15 15.39 16.91
CA VAL A 142 7.75 15.60 16.54
C VAL A 142 6.87 15.08 17.67
N SER A 143 5.97 15.93 18.17
CA SER A 143 4.89 15.49 19.06
C SER A 143 3.72 15.07 18.20
N TYR A 144 3.35 13.81 18.29
CA TYR A 144 2.15 13.29 17.66
C TYR A 144 0.94 13.53 18.54
N LEU A 145 -0.25 13.50 17.93
CA LEU A 145 -1.50 13.57 18.68
C LEU A 145 -1.56 12.47 19.74
N ASN A 146 -2.12 12.78 20.91
CA ASN A 146 -2.34 11.79 21.96
C ASN A 146 -3.19 10.63 21.45
N TRP A 147 -2.88 9.43 21.91
CA TRP A 147 -3.56 8.22 21.42
C TRP A 147 -5.08 8.25 21.72
N GLU A 148 -5.49 8.86 22.84
CA GLU A 148 -6.91 8.99 23.22
C GLU A 148 -7.72 9.81 22.23
N ASP A 149 -7.09 10.78 21.55
CA ASP A 149 -7.73 11.71 20.63
C ASP A 149 -7.72 11.22 19.17
N LEU A 150 -6.94 10.17 18.85
CA LEU A 150 -6.71 9.73 17.47
C LEU A 150 -7.99 9.35 16.73
N HIS A 151 -8.91 8.64 17.39
CA HIS A 151 -10.13 8.20 16.72
C HIS A 151 -11.02 9.40 16.39
N GLN A 152 -11.17 10.34 17.33
CA GLN A 152 -11.97 11.55 17.14
C GLN A 152 -11.35 12.46 16.07
N ALA A 153 -10.03 12.59 16.05
CA ALA A 153 -9.33 13.37 15.04
C ALA A 153 -9.53 12.77 13.64
N LEU A 154 -9.40 11.43 13.51
CA LEU A 154 -9.64 10.75 12.24
C LEU A 154 -11.09 10.92 11.75
N GLU A 155 -12.07 10.84 12.66
CA GLU A 155 -13.48 11.11 12.30
C GLU A 155 -13.68 12.54 11.82
N TYR A 156 -13.08 13.51 12.53
CA TYR A 156 -13.15 14.92 12.16
C TYR A 156 -12.52 15.19 10.78
N ASP A 157 -11.32 14.69 10.52
CA ASP A 157 -10.62 14.90 9.26
C ASP A 157 -11.40 14.29 8.09
N ILE A 158 -11.91 13.08 8.25
CA ILE A 158 -12.75 12.41 7.24
C ILE A 158 -14.04 13.21 6.96
N GLU A 159 -14.68 13.79 7.97
CA GLU A 159 -15.89 14.59 7.78
C GLU A 159 -15.58 15.90 7.08
N GLN A 160 -14.45 16.55 7.41
CA GLN A 160 -13.99 17.74 6.69
C GLN A 160 -13.76 17.42 5.21
N GLU A 161 -13.08 16.34 4.90
CA GLU A 161 -12.80 15.92 3.53
C GLU A 161 -14.08 15.54 2.77
N ARG A 162 -15.03 14.88 3.41
CA ARG A 162 -16.35 14.58 2.82
C ARG A 162 -17.13 15.81 2.45
N SER A 163 -16.98 16.90 3.23
CA SER A 163 -17.66 18.17 2.98
C SER A 163 -16.94 19.04 1.94
N PHE A 164 -15.69 18.71 1.60
CA PHE A 164 -14.90 19.45 0.63
C PHE A 164 -15.40 19.24 -0.80
N SER A 165 -15.50 20.33 -1.57
CA SER A 165 -15.93 20.26 -2.95
C SER A 165 -14.77 20.34 -3.92
N TYR A 166 -14.50 19.25 -4.61
CA TYR A 166 -13.52 19.20 -5.69
C TYR A 166 -14.01 19.83 -7.00
N LYS A 167 -15.26 20.31 -7.04
CA LYS A 167 -15.84 20.88 -8.28
C LYS A 167 -15.20 22.23 -8.60
N GLY A 168 -14.54 22.31 -9.74
CA GLY A 168 -14.01 23.57 -10.29
C GLY A 168 -12.63 23.95 -9.76
N ILE A 169 -11.99 23.12 -8.95
CA ILE A 169 -10.61 23.37 -8.51
C ILE A 169 -9.60 22.90 -9.59
N SER A 170 -8.43 23.54 -9.61
CA SER A 170 -7.34 23.13 -10.51
C SER A 170 -6.71 21.82 -10.03
N ARG A 171 -5.94 21.16 -10.93
CA ARG A 171 -5.17 19.97 -10.56
C ARG A 171 -4.13 20.28 -9.47
N GLU A 172 -3.50 21.44 -9.57
CA GLU A 172 -2.49 21.93 -8.63
C GLU A 172 -3.10 22.14 -7.24
N ASP A 173 -4.26 22.80 -7.18
CA ASP A 173 -4.99 23.01 -5.91
C ASP A 173 -5.49 21.70 -5.31
N MET A 174 -5.93 20.74 -6.14
CA MET A 174 -6.31 19.42 -5.69
C MET A 174 -5.13 18.67 -5.06
N ILE A 175 -3.95 18.71 -5.69
CA ILE A 175 -2.74 18.10 -5.14
C ILE A 175 -2.35 18.78 -3.83
N ALA A 176 -2.35 20.12 -3.78
CA ALA A 176 -2.03 20.87 -2.57
C ALA A 176 -2.99 20.53 -1.42
N HIS A 177 -4.30 20.42 -1.69
CA HIS A 177 -5.29 20.01 -0.70
C HIS A 177 -5.02 18.58 -0.18
N LEU A 178 -4.85 17.62 -1.07
CA LEU A 178 -4.62 16.22 -0.70
C LEU A 178 -3.28 15.98 0.02
N THR A 179 -2.29 16.84 -0.18
CA THR A 179 -1.02 16.75 0.56
C THR A 179 -1.10 17.37 1.96
N GLY A 180 -2.12 18.17 2.23
CA GLY A 180 -2.40 18.74 3.55
C GLY A 180 -3.40 17.94 4.38
N PHE A 181 -4.14 17.04 3.73
CA PHE A 181 -5.06 16.10 4.35
C PHE A 181 -4.30 14.87 4.86
#